data_96cfb0d87e693d00c6e010b7fe8e9fea
#
_entry.id   96cfb0d87e693d00c6e010b7fe8e9fea
#
_cell.length_a   1.000
_cell.length_b   1.000
_cell.length_c   1.000
_cell.angle_alpha   90.00
_cell.angle_beta   90.00
_cell.angle_gamma   90.00
#
_symmetry.space_group_name_H-M   'P 1'
#
loop_
_entity.id
_entity.type
_entity.pdbx_description
1 polymer ?
#
loop_
_entity_poly.entity_id
_entity_poly.type
_entity_poly.pdbx_seq_one_letter_code
_entity_poly.pdbx_strand_id
1 'polypeptide(L)'
;MTGRKLGLRKRIGLRLFSDLYAEKIAEHKLRTLFWECTLRCNLACRHCGSDCRVDPGVPDMPLADFLKVLDEEVTPHNRPEDVLLIFSGGEVLVRSDLEEAGREVTRRGYAWGMVTNGLALDADRLRSLMDAGLRSISISFDGFEDAHNYIRRNPRSFEKALDAIRLIV
;
A
#
# COMPACT_ATOMS: atom_id res chain seq x y z
N MET A 1 -2.73 21.55 -35.33
CA MET A 1 -2.93 20.21 -34.78
C MET A 1 -4.39 19.81 -34.97
N THR A 2 -4.71 18.99 -35.97
CA THR A 2 -6.07 18.54 -36.26
C THR A 2 -6.49 17.49 -35.26
N GLY A 3 -7.32 17.88 -34.29
CA GLY A 3 -7.87 16.97 -33.31
C GLY A 3 -8.71 15.88 -33.97
N ARG A 4 -8.23 14.62 -33.88
CA ARG A 4 -8.92 13.44 -34.40
C ARG A 4 -10.25 13.27 -33.67
N LYS A 5 -11.36 13.56 -34.35
CA LYS A 5 -12.72 13.41 -33.76
C LYS A 5 -12.95 11.93 -33.40
N LEU A 6 -13.32 11.68 -32.17
CA LEU A 6 -13.67 10.34 -31.70
C LEU A 6 -14.91 9.82 -32.43
N GLY A 7 -14.86 8.58 -32.93
CA GLY A 7 -16.00 7.91 -33.55
C GLY A 7 -17.17 7.73 -32.55
N LEU A 8 -18.39 7.61 -33.06
CA LEU A 8 -19.63 7.57 -32.29
C LEU A 8 -19.61 6.52 -31.16
N ARG A 9 -19.15 5.30 -31.45
CA ARG A 9 -19.03 4.20 -30.46
C ARG A 9 -18.15 4.59 -29.27
N LYS A 10 -17.00 5.23 -29.54
CA LYS A 10 -16.09 5.69 -28.46
C LYS A 10 -16.71 6.83 -27.64
N ARG A 11 -17.47 7.72 -28.28
CA ARG A 11 -18.17 8.80 -27.57
C ARG A 11 -19.26 8.26 -26.65
N ILE A 12 -20.05 7.29 -27.12
CA ILE A 12 -21.08 6.63 -26.32
C ILE A 12 -20.43 5.88 -25.16
N GLY A 13 -19.38 5.08 -25.42
CA GLY A 13 -18.66 4.35 -24.37
C GLY A 13 -18.07 5.26 -23.30
N LEU A 14 -17.48 6.40 -23.68
CA LEU A 14 -16.96 7.38 -22.72
C LEU A 14 -18.08 8.02 -21.90
N ARG A 15 -19.24 8.30 -22.49
CA ARG A 15 -20.37 8.87 -21.76
C ARG A 15 -20.92 7.88 -20.75
N LEU A 16 -21.18 6.64 -21.14
CA LEU A 16 -21.62 5.58 -20.23
C LEU A 16 -20.63 5.35 -19.10
N PHE A 17 -19.33 5.33 -19.40
CA PHE A 17 -18.29 5.24 -18.38
C PHE A 17 -18.32 6.43 -17.41
N SER A 18 -18.47 7.65 -17.93
CA SER A 18 -18.57 8.86 -17.12
C SER A 18 -19.78 8.82 -16.18
N ASP A 19 -20.95 8.39 -16.68
CA ASP A 19 -22.18 8.31 -15.90
C ASP A 19 -22.05 7.24 -14.78
N LEU A 20 -21.55 6.05 -15.12
CA LEU A 20 -21.26 4.97 -14.13
C LEU A 20 -20.22 5.39 -13.08
N TYR A 21 -19.21 6.16 -13.50
CA TYR A 21 -18.18 6.64 -12.58
C TYR A 21 -18.73 7.73 -11.65
N ALA A 22 -19.61 8.59 -12.15
CA ALA A 22 -20.29 9.60 -11.34
C ALA A 22 -21.20 8.97 -10.27
N GLU A 23 -21.95 7.90 -10.62
CA GLU A 23 -22.73 7.13 -9.64
C GLU A 23 -21.85 6.50 -8.55
N LYS A 24 -20.72 5.88 -8.93
CA LYS A 24 -19.77 5.30 -7.97
C LYS A 24 -19.17 6.34 -7.02
N ILE A 25 -18.87 7.53 -7.53
CA ILE A 25 -18.38 8.64 -6.69
C ILE A 25 -19.49 9.11 -5.73
N ALA A 26 -20.73 9.21 -6.19
CA ALA A 26 -21.85 9.65 -5.35
C ALA A 26 -22.18 8.68 -4.22
N GLU A 27 -21.84 7.40 -4.35
CA GLU A 27 -22.04 6.39 -3.28
C GLU A 27 -21.12 6.62 -2.06
N HIS A 28 -19.97 7.30 -2.23
CA HIS A 28 -18.95 7.52 -1.17
C HIS A 28 -18.55 6.27 -0.40
N LYS A 29 -18.60 5.09 -1.04
CA LYS A 29 -18.23 3.82 -0.38
C LYS A 29 -16.75 3.76 -0.08
N LEU A 30 -16.40 3.32 1.13
CA LEU A 30 -15.03 2.98 1.48
C LEU A 30 -14.58 1.77 0.65
N ARG A 31 -13.53 1.94 -0.15
CA ARG A 31 -12.95 0.88 -0.99
C ARG A 31 -11.53 0.54 -0.58
N THR A 32 -10.83 1.51 -0.04
CA THR A 32 -9.45 1.36 0.40
C THR A 32 -9.24 2.13 1.67
N LEU A 33 -8.69 1.48 2.68
CA LEU A 33 -8.29 2.08 3.94
C LEU A 33 -6.77 1.93 4.09
N PHE A 34 -6.07 3.05 4.22
CA PHE A 34 -4.64 3.04 4.52
C PHE A 34 -4.43 3.06 6.03
N TRP A 35 -3.64 2.14 6.52
CA TRP A 35 -3.10 2.17 7.87
C TRP A 35 -1.62 2.56 7.82
N GLU A 36 -1.31 3.77 8.23
CA GLU A 36 0.07 4.23 8.43
C GLU A 36 0.59 3.64 9.75
N CYS A 37 0.99 2.37 9.69
CA CYS A 37 1.18 1.51 10.84
C CYS A 37 2.47 1.77 11.62
N THR A 38 3.40 2.53 11.06
CA THR A 38 4.67 2.91 11.70
C THR A 38 5.27 4.15 11.03
N LEU A 39 5.93 4.99 11.80
CA LEU A 39 6.80 6.05 11.28
C LEU A 39 8.28 5.64 11.26
N ARG A 40 8.60 4.43 11.75
CA ARG A 40 9.95 3.88 11.64
C ARG A 40 10.25 3.50 10.19
N CYS A 41 11.47 3.79 9.74
CA CYS A 41 11.90 3.46 8.38
C CYS A 41 13.40 3.12 8.39
N ASN A 42 13.78 2.14 7.57
CA ASN A 42 15.18 1.78 7.33
C ASN A 42 15.86 2.63 6.24
N LEU A 43 15.16 3.66 5.73
CA LEU A 43 15.67 4.67 4.80
C LEU A 43 15.38 6.09 5.33
N ALA A 44 16.10 7.08 4.78
CA ALA A 44 15.92 8.51 5.07
C ALA A 44 15.81 9.30 3.76
N CYS A 45 14.76 9.00 2.98
CA CYS A 45 14.58 9.54 1.63
C CYS A 45 14.47 11.07 1.62
N ARG A 46 15.04 11.70 0.56
CA ARG A 46 15.05 13.18 0.41
C ARG A 46 13.66 13.78 0.21
N HIS A 47 12.72 13.01 -0.30
CA HIS A 47 11.35 13.41 -0.65
C HIS A 47 10.29 12.85 0.32
N CYS A 48 10.72 12.31 1.48
CA CYS A 48 9.78 11.74 2.44
C CYS A 48 8.86 12.83 3.00
N GLY A 49 7.56 12.69 2.72
CA GLY A 49 6.53 13.62 3.23
C GLY A 49 6.17 13.40 4.70
N SER A 50 6.36 12.17 5.20
CA SER A 50 6.01 11.78 6.58
C SER A 50 7.21 11.89 7.55
N ASP A 51 8.36 12.40 7.10
CA ASP A 51 9.60 12.53 7.91
C ASP A 51 9.98 11.24 8.68
N CYS A 52 9.76 10.10 8.04
CA CYS A 52 10.02 8.78 8.64
C CYS A 52 11.52 8.55 8.87
N ARG A 53 11.85 7.94 10.02
CA ARG A 53 13.23 7.74 10.49
C ARG A 53 13.38 6.38 11.17
N VAL A 54 14.63 6.01 11.49
CA VAL A 54 14.92 4.81 12.29
C VAL A 54 14.26 4.92 13.68
N ASP A 55 14.35 6.09 14.29
CA ASP A 55 13.65 6.42 15.53
C ASP A 55 12.89 7.75 15.35
N PRO A 56 11.58 7.69 15.12
CA PRO A 56 10.75 8.90 14.95
C PRO A 56 10.39 9.59 16.27
N GLY A 57 10.76 9.03 17.43
CA GLY A 57 10.43 9.59 18.73
C GLY A 57 8.95 9.42 19.15
N VAL A 58 8.17 8.69 18.37
CA VAL A 58 6.78 8.33 18.67
C VAL A 58 6.59 6.82 18.54
N PRO A 59 5.82 6.17 19.43
CA PRO A 59 5.56 4.74 19.34
C PRO A 59 4.66 4.41 18.15
N ASP A 60 4.79 3.19 17.63
CA ASP A 60 3.82 2.64 16.68
C ASP A 60 2.44 2.50 17.37
N MET A 61 1.37 2.71 16.61
CA MET A 61 0.03 2.35 17.09
C MET A 61 0.00 0.85 17.42
N PRO A 62 -0.44 0.46 18.63
CA PRO A 62 -0.64 -0.95 18.96
C PRO A 62 -1.61 -1.63 17.98
N LEU A 63 -1.32 -2.88 17.60
CA LEU A 63 -2.20 -3.64 16.72
C LEU A 63 -3.64 -3.71 17.27
N ALA A 64 -3.79 -3.91 18.57
CA ALA A 64 -5.09 -3.99 19.23
C ALA A 64 -5.95 -2.72 19.02
N ASP A 65 -5.33 -1.54 19.02
CA ASP A 65 -6.05 -0.28 18.80
C ASP A 65 -6.53 -0.16 17.34
N PHE A 66 -5.69 -0.57 16.37
CA PHE A 66 -6.09 -0.62 14.98
C PHE A 66 -7.25 -1.62 14.75
N LEU A 67 -7.16 -2.81 15.34
CA LEU A 67 -8.23 -3.82 15.24
C LEU A 67 -9.52 -3.33 15.87
N LYS A 68 -9.44 -2.61 16.96
CA LYS A 68 -10.61 -1.96 17.59
C LYS A 68 -11.28 -0.96 16.66
N VAL A 69 -10.49 -0.11 15.97
CA VAL A 69 -11.03 0.81 14.94
C VAL A 69 -11.73 0.04 13.81
N LEU A 70 -11.15 -1.07 13.33
CA LEU A 70 -11.82 -1.90 12.32
C LEU A 70 -13.15 -2.47 12.82
N ASP A 71 -13.16 -3.01 14.02
CA ASP A 71 -14.32 -3.71 14.58
C ASP A 71 -15.46 -2.72 14.97
N GLU A 72 -15.14 -1.54 15.50
CA GLU A 72 -16.11 -0.59 16.01
C GLU A 72 -16.54 0.47 14.98
N GLU A 73 -15.63 0.90 14.08
CA GLU A 73 -15.89 2.03 13.18
C GLU A 73 -16.00 1.66 11.70
N VAL A 74 -15.29 0.61 11.25
CA VAL A 74 -15.26 0.27 9.83
C VAL A 74 -16.25 -0.84 9.50
N THR A 75 -16.18 -1.96 10.20
CA THR A 75 -17.00 -3.16 9.94
C THR A 75 -18.51 -2.89 10.08
N PRO A 76 -19.02 -2.06 11.01
CA PRO A 76 -20.45 -1.81 11.11
C PRO A 76 -21.06 -1.10 9.90
N HIS A 77 -20.24 -0.40 9.13
CA HIS A 77 -20.68 0.42 7.99
C HIS A 77 -20.22 -0.11 6.62
N ASN A 78 -19.35 -1.12 6.60
CA ASN A 78 -18.76 -1.65 5.37
C ASN A 78 -18.65 -3.17 5.43
N ARG A 79 -18.84 -3.84 4.30
CA ARG A 79 -18.55 -5.26 4.18
C ARG A 79 -17.03 -5.42 4.07
N PRO A 80 -16.38 -6.25 4.91
CA PRO A 80 -14.93 -6.43 4.88
C PRO A 80 -14.37 -6.79 3.50
N GLU A 81 -15.09 -7.62 2.74
CA GLU A 81 -14.71 -8.06 1.39
C GLU A 81 -14.72 -6.94 0.34
N ASP A 82 -15.39 -5.82 0.61
CA ASP A 82 -15.44 -4.64 -0.28
C ASP A 82 -14.33 -3.63 0.00
N VAL A 83 -13.56 -3.81 1.09
CA VAL A 83 -12.52 -2.88 1.54
C VAL A 83 -11.13 -3.53 1.45
N LEU A 84 -10.24 -2.92 0.70
CA LEU A 84 -8.82 -3.28 0.69
C LEU A 84 -8.07 -2.48 1.76
N LEU A 85 -7.46 -3.18 2.71
CA LEU A 85 -6.57 -2.56 3.69
C LEU A 85 -5.16 -2.45 3.10
N ILE A 86 -4.57 -1.26 3.14
CA ILE A 86 -3.18 -1.04 2.70
C ILE A 86 -2.34 -0.64 3.91
N PHE A 87 -1.41 -1.49 4.29
CA PHE A 87 -0.43 -1.18 5.33
C PHE A 87 0.68 -0.33 4.72
N SER A 88 0.93 0.78 5.35
CA SER A 88 1.82 1.83 4.87
C SER A 88 2.51 2.49 6.07
N GLY A 89 3.25 3.55 5.85
CA GLY A 89 3.93 4.32 6.89
C GLY A 89 5.35 4.68 6.48
N GLY A 90 6.30 4.54 7.37
CA GLY A 90 7.72 4.61 7.03
C GLY A 90 8.12 3.40 6.19
N GLU A 91 8.37 2.27 6.84
CA GLU A 91 8.58 0.99 6.16
C GLU A 91 7.87 -0.11 6.95
N VAL A 92 6.87 -0.72 6.36
CA VAL A 92 6.04 -1.74 7.05
C VAL A 92 6.83 -2.97 7.49
N LEU A 93 7.87 -3.35 6.74
CA LEU A 93 8.71 -4.52 7.04
C LEU A 93 9.56 -4.36 8.31
N VAL A 94 9.63 -3.15 8.90
CA VAL A 94 10.31 -2.97 10.19
C VAL A 94 9.40 -3.26 11.40
N ARG A 95 8.08 -3.43 11.19
CA ARG A 95 7.18 -3.89 12.25
C ARG A 95 7.41 -5.36 12.56
N SER A 96 7.51 -5.68 13.83
CA SER A 96 7.72 -7.05 14.31
C SER A 96 6.43 -7.88 14.33
N ASP A 97 5.26 -7.23 14.38
CA ASP A 97 3.93 -7.84 14.43
C ASP A 97 3.18 -7.79 13.09
N LEU A 98 3.89 -7.53 11.97
CA LEU A 98 3.27 -7.34 10.65
C LEU A 98 2.48 -8.57 10.17
N GLU A 99 3.05 -9.78 10.33
CA GLU A 99 2.37 -11.03 9.96
C GLU A 99 1.17 -11.33 10.88
N GLU A 100 1.27 -10.98 12.15
CA GLU A 100 0.15 -11.08 13.07
C GLU A 100 -0.97 -10.15 12.64
N ALA A 101 -0.65 -8.90 12.34
CA ALA A 101 -1.60 -7.93 11.81
C ALA A 101 -2.28 -8.43 10.53
N GLY A 102 -1.50 -9.00 9.60
CA GLY A 102 -2.01 -9.59 8.37
C GLY A 102 -3.01 -10.73 8.63
N ARG A 103 -2.67 -11.66 9.52
CA ARG A 103 -3.57 -12.77 9.92
C ARG A 103 -4.85 -12.26 10.56
N GLU A 104 -4.74 -11.27 11.45
CA GLU A 104 -5.88 -10.72 12.17
C GLU A 104 -6.90 -10.01 11.25
N VAL A 105 -6.42 -9.22 10.27
CA VAL A 105 -7.32 -8.58 9.32
C VAL A 105 -7.90 -9.59 8.32
N THR A 106 -7.12 -10.60 7.91
CA THR A 106 -7.60 -11.69 7.05
C THR A 106 -8.70 -12.49 7.73
N ARG A 107 -8.56 -12.79 9.02
CA ARG A 107 -9.56 -13.50 9.82
C ARG A 107 -10.88 -12.72 9.93
N ARG A 108 -10.83 -11.40 9.86
CA ARG A 108 -11.99 -10.49 9.82
C ARG A 108 -12.62 -10.36 8.44
N GLY A 109 -12.07 -11.05 7.42
CA GLY A 109 -12.58 -11.04 6.05
C GLY A 109 -12.02 -9.93 5.16
N TYR A 110 -11.08 -9.13 5.65
CA TYR A 110 -10.43 -8.09 4.84
C TYR A 110 -9.34 -8.67 3.95
N ALA A 111 -9.30 -8.22 2.69
CA ALA A 111 -8.11 -8.32 1.87
C ALA A 111 -7.11 -7.25 2.29
N TRP A 112 -5.81 -7.57 2.29
CA TRP A 112 -4.80 -6.58 2.61
C TRP A 112 -3.60 -6.60 1.66
N GLY A 113 -2.97 -5.46 1.57
CA GLY A 113 -1.74 -5.24 0.82
C GLY A 113 -0.79 -4.34 1.59
N MET A 114 0.38 -4.10 1.04
CA MET A 114 1.38 -3.22 1.65
C MET A 114 2.09 -2.34 0.62
N VAL A 115 2.61 -1.22 1.11
CA VAL A 115 3.58 -0.37 0.41
C VAL A 115 4.92 -0.53 1.08
N THR A 116 5.97 -0.86 0.34
CA THR A 116 7.33 -1.07 0.87
C THR A 116 8.39 -0.48 -0.05
N ASN A 117 9.54 -0.13 0.51
CA ASN A 117 10.72 0.23 -0.26
C ASN A 117 11.49 -0.99 -0.79
N GLY A 118 11.12 -2.20 -0.38
CA GLY A 118 11.69 -3.47 -0.83
C GLY A 118 13.06 -3.84 -0.22
N LEU A 119 13.68 -2.95 0.57
CA LEU A 119 15.06 -3.15 1.06
C LEU A 119 15.21 -4.41 1.94
N ALA A 120 14.17 -4.75 2.70
CA ALA A 120 14.16 -5.87 3.64
C ALA A 120 13.26 -7.03 3.18
N LEU A 121 12.81 -7.03 1.91
CA LEU A 121 12.00 -8.11 1.37
C LEU A 121 12.89 -9.20 0.76
N ASP A 122 12.87 -10.37 1.35
CA ASP A 122 13.47 -11.60 0.82
C ASP A 122 12.41 -12.70 0.60
N ALA A 123 12.82 -13.84 0.08
CA ALA A 123 11.91 -14.94 -0.26
C ALA A 123 11.20 -15.53 0.98
N ASP A 124 11.90 -15.61 2.11
CA ASP A 124 11.32 -16.16 3.33
C ASP A 124 10.33 -15.20 3.96
N ARG A 125 10.66 -13.90 3.97
CA ARG A 125 9.74 -12.86 4.42
C ARG A 125 8.51 -12.77 3.54
N LEU A 126 8.68 -12.82 2.21
CA LEU A 126 7.55 -12.82 1.27
C LEU A 126 6.63 -14.01 1.53
N ARG A 127 7.18 -15.22 1.71
CA ARG A 127 6.39 -16.42 1.99
C ARG A 127 5.60 -16.27 3.29
N SER A 128 6.25 -15.80 4.37
CA SER A 128 5.60 -15.56 5.66
C SER A 128 4.44 -14.56 5.56
N LEU A 129 4.60 -13.48 4.77
CA LEU A 129 3.54 -12.50 4.54
C LEU A 129 2.39 -13.08 3.69
N MET A 130 2.69 -13.89 2.68
CA MET A 130 1.67 -14.59 1.90
C MET A 130 0.86 -15.58 2.76
N ASP A 131 1.52 -16.31 3.65
CA ASP A 131 0.87 -17.19 4.63
C ASP A 131 0.01 -16.40 5.63
N ALA A 132 0.35 -15.16 5.89
CA ALA A 132 -0.47 -14.22 6.67
C ALA A 132 -1.62 -13.57 5.88
N GLY A 133 -1.80 -13.93 4.60
CA GLY A 133 -2.92 -13.47 3.76
C GLY A 133 -2.63 -12.26 2.90
N LEU A 134 -1.37 -11.87 2.70
CA LEU A 134 -0.99 -10.77 1.82
C LEU A 134 -1.48 -11.00 0.38
N ARG A 135 -2.15 -10.01 -0.22
CA ARG A 135 -2.74 -10.08 -1.57
C ARG A 135 -2.14 -9.09 -2.56
N SER A 136 -1.55 -8.01 -2.07
CA SER A 136 -1.03 -6.95 -2.92
C SER A 136 0.23 -6.33 -2.33
N ILE A 137 1.21 -6.07 -3.20
CA ILE A 137 2.44 -5.37 -2.82
C ILE A 137 2.67 -4.23 -3.81
N SER A 138 2.91 -3.04 -3.28
CA SER A 138 3.40 -1.90 -4.03
C SER A 138 4.87 -1.65 -3.66
N ILE A 139 5.78 -1.80 -4.63
CA ILE A 139 7.20 -1.48 -4.44
C ILE A 139 7.43 -0.03 -4.86
N SER A 140 8.05 0.74 -3.97
CA SER A 140 8.43 2.13 -4.24
C SER A 140 9.61 2.20 -5.22
N PHE A 141 9.41 2.83 -6.39
CA PHE A 141 10.40 2.88 -7.46
C PHE A 141 10.42 4.28 -8.11
N ASP A 142 11.55 5.01 -8.00
CA ASP A 142 11.61 6.44 -8.35
C ASP A 142 12.44 6.74 -9.61
N GLY A 143 12.74 5.75 -10.42
CA GLY A 143 13.50 5.92 -11.66
C GLY A 143 14.70 4.97 -11.78
N PHE A 144 15.66 5.31 -12.63
CA PHE A 144 16.88 4.50 -12.82
C PHE A 144 17.82 4.63 -11.62
N GLU A 145 18.82 3.77 -11.56
CA GLU A 145 19.68 3.51 -10.40
C GLU A 145 20.20 4.78 -9.72
N ASP A 146 20.86 5.66 -10.47
CA ASP A 146 21.46 6.87 -9.90
C ASP A 146 20.40 7.77 -9.24
N ALA A 147 19.29 8.03 -9.94
CA ALA A 147 18.20 8.86 -9.44
C ALA A 147 17.53 8.22 -8.23
N HIS A 148 17.22 6.92 -8.32
CA HIS A 148 16.59 6.18 -7.24
C HIS A 148 17.45 6.16 -5.99
N ASN A 149 18.73 5.77 -6.11
CA ASN A 149 19.67 5.71 -4.99
C ASN A 149 19.93 7.08 -4.37
N TYR A 150 20.00 8.13 -5.20
CA TYR A 150 20.13 9.51 -4.74
C TYR A 150 18.91 9.95 -3.90
N ILE A 151 17.70 9.72 -4.43
CA ILE A 151 16.45 10.11 -3.74
C ILE A 151 16.28 9.32 -2.44
N ARG A 152 16.53 8.01 -2.48
CA ARG A 152 16.40 7.11 -1.33
C ARG A 152 17.55 7.20 -0.34
N ARG A 153 18.64 7.91 -0.68
CA ARG A 153 19.86 8.07 0.14
C ARG A 153 20.50 6.73 0.53
N ASN A 154 20.40 5.74 -0.36
CA ASN A 154 20.97 4.42 -0.14
C ASN A 154 21.47 3.83 -1.47
N PRO A 155 22.77 3.48 -1.58
CA PRO A 155 23.38 3.01 -2.85
C PRO A 155 22.87 1.63 -3.29
N ARG A 156 22.19 0.89 -2.44
CA ARG A 156 21.64 -0.44 -2.74
C ARG A 156 20.12 -0.45 -2.93
N SER A 157 19.46 0.71 -2.82
CA SER A 157 18.01 0.79 -2.82
C SER A 157 17.41 0.33 -4.15
N PHE A 158 18.02 0.71 -5.27
CA PHE A 158 17.59 0.31 -6.61
C PHE A 158 17.70 -1.21 -6.83
N GLU A 159 18.88 -1.78 -6.54
CA GLU A 159 19.13 -3.21 -6.64
C GLU A 159 18.11 -4.01 -5.80
N LYS A 160 17.92 -3.61 -4.54
CA LYS A 160 16.98 -4.27 -3.63
C LYS A 160 15.52 -4.14 -4.06
N ALA A 161 15.10 -3.01 -4.58
CA ALA A 161 13.77 -2.84 -5.15
C ALA A 161 13.55 -3.75 -6.37
N LEU A 162 14.56 -3.88 -7.26
CA LEU A 162 14.51 -4.82 -8.38
C LEU A 162 14.46 -6.28 -7.92
N ASP A 163 15.26 -6.65 -6.93
CA ASP A 163 15.23 -8.00 -6.36
C ASP A 163 13.86 -8.31 -5.77
N ALA A 164 13.27 -7.37 -5.02
CA ALA A 164 11.91 -7.50 -4.50
C ALA A 164 10.87 -7.68 -5.62
N ILE A 165 10.96 -6.92 -6.72
CA ILE A 165 10.08 -7.08 -7.88
C ILE A 165 10.25 -8.48 -8.51
N ARG A 166 11.49 -8.96 -8.69
CA ARG A 166 11.76 -10.29 -9.26
C ARG A 166 11.24 -11.44 -8.40
N LEU A 167 11.16 -11.25 -7.08
CA LEU A 167 10.58 -12.26 -6.19
C LEU A 167 9.06 -12.39 -6.31
N ILE A 168 8.37 -11.31 -6.77
CA ILE A 168 6.91 -11.25 -6.81
C ILE A 168 6.37 -11.71 -8.18
N VAL A 169 7.17 -11.56 -9.25
CA VAL A 169 6.81 -11.91 -10.63
C VAL A 169 7.19 -13.35 -10.96
#